data_e44c154fbd418906e1e1f299718ff9f8
#
_entry.id   e44c154fbd418906e1e1f299718ff9f8
#
_cell.length_a   1.000
_cell.length_b   1.000
_cell.length_c   1.000
_cell.angle_alpha   90.00
_cell.angle_beta   90.00
_cell.angle_gamma   90.00
#
_symmetry.space_group_name_H-M   'P 1'
#
loop_
_entity.id
_entity.type
_entity.pdbx_description
1 polymer ?
#
loop_
_entity_poly.entity_id
_entity_poly.type
_entity_poly.pdbx_seq_one_letter_code
_entity_poly.pdbx_strand_id
1 'polypeptide(L)'
;WSEDNNYFSPKNVQRSLTEGPYSTKINDNETIPLCDTEVTLSGDQFAKHFGIEKSITSDTYQAVAVEVHVDTTFIMDNAENMTAGDGEYISAPATVTFRAYANDPVATLYTWKIYRSDQENGIENPLVEYRDEEIDYTFTEKGDYTAVATVSNATGECEAVSNSIEIKIAESELQIPNAFSPGTTPGINDEFRVAYKSLVTYKCWIFNRWGVQMFHSTYPAEGWDGKKGGKYVAPGVYFYVIDAVGSDGIKYNKKGSINILRPKKIDDEIIKLGGSTDEVKSQKAQNMAFDDLAPAYQAAEEAFQD
;
A
#
# COMPACT_ATOMS: atom_id res chain seq x y z
N TRP A 1 -17.37 -15.07 16.34
CA TRP A 1 -16.20 -14.50 15.69
C TRP A 1 -14.99 -14.50 16.62
N SER A 2 -13.80 -14.78 16.08
CA SER A 2 -12.51 -14.66 16.78
C SER A 2 -11.66 -13.62 16.08
N GLU A 3 -11.44 -12.45 16.69
CA GLU A 3 -10.61 -11.38 16.14
C GLU A 3 -9.13 -11.79 16.04
N ASP A 4 -8.63 -12.60 16.98
CA ASP A 4 -7.23 -13.03 17.00
C ASP A 4 -6.84 -13.94 15.82
N ASN A 5 -7.82 -14.64 15.24
CA ASN A 5 -7.58 -15.67 14.23
C ASN A 5 -8.39 -15.45 12.95
N ASN A 6 -9.19 -14.39 12.87
CA ASN A 6 -10.03 -14.05 11.72
C ASN A 6 -10.91 -15.23 11.23
N TYR A 7 -11.62 -15.91 12.14
CA TYR A 7 -12.54 -16.98 11.76
C TYR A 7 -13.75 -17.09 12.68
N PHE A 8 -14.82 -17.71 12.14
CA PHE A 8 -16.00 -18.10 12.89
C PHE A 8 -15.77 -19.45 13.54
N SER A 9 -15.99 -19.53 14.85
CA SER A 9 -15.84 -20.75 15.64
C SER A 9 -17.15 -21.11 16.31
N PRO A 10 -17.67 -22.33 16.16
CA PRO A 10 -18.84 -22.77 16.90
C PRO A 10 -18.61 -22.70 18.41
N LYS A 11 -19.56 -22.17 19.15
CA LYS A 11 -19.49 -22.06 20.59
C LYS A 11 -20.77 -22.59 21.24
N ASN A 12 -20.61 -23.51 22.20
CA ASN A 12 -21.73 -23.93 23.02
C ASN A 12 -22.10 -22.83 24.00
N VAL A 13 -23.32 -22.33 23.94
CA VAL A 13 -23.84 -21.33 24.85
C VAL A 13 -24.78 -22.00 25.84
N GLN A 14 -24.55 -21.83 27.12
CA GLN A 14 -25.40 -22.35 28.18
C GLN A 14 -26.07 -21.19 28.93
N ARG A 15 -27.38 -21.26 29.07
CA ARG A 15 -28.20 -20.32 29.86
C ARG A 15 -28.92 -21.06 30.99
N SER A 16 -28.93 -20.48 32.18
CA SER A 16 -29.70 -21.00 33.31
C SER A 16 -31.00 -20.24 33.44
N LEU A 17 -32.11 -20.96 33.49
CA LEU A 17 -33.44 -20.43 33.75
C LEU A 17 -33.77 -20.63 35.22
N THR A 18 -33.75 -19.54 36.01
CA THR A 18 -33.87 -19.61 37.47
C THR A 18 -35.25 -19.24 38.00
N GLU A 19 -36.06 -18.53 37.21
CA GLU A 19 -37.37 -18.04 37.65
C GLU A 19 -38.41 -18.32 36.55
N GLY A 20 -39.63 -18.74 36.94
CA GLY A 20 -40.73 -19.01 36.02
C GLY A 20 -41.73 -17.85 35.89
N PRO A 21 -42.53 -17.81 34.82
CA PRO A 21 -42.69 -18.86 33.80
C PRO A 21 -41.48 -18.91 32.84
N TYR A 22 -40.95 -20.11 32.61
CA TYR A 22 -39.75 -20.32 31.81
C TYR A 22 -40.05 -20.17 30.35
N SER A 23 -39.60 -19.07 29.75
CA SER A 23 -39.65 -18.83 28.30
C SER A 23 -38.33 -18.18 27.91
N THR A 24 -37.70 -18.71 26.89
CA THR A 24 -36.53 -18.09 26.27
C THR A 24 -36.77 -18.03 24.76
N LYS A 25 -36.42 -16.88 24.19
CA LYS A 25 -36.40 -16.70 22.74
C LYS A 25 -34.97 -16.83 22.25
N ILE A 26 -34.74 -17.54 21.18
CA ILE A 26 -33.44 -17.75 20.56
C ILE A 26 -33.15 -16.64 19.52
N ASN A 27 -34.17 -15.87 19.15
CA ASN A 27 -34.13 -14.89 18.08
C ASN A 27 -34.13 -13.42 18.51
N ASP A 28 -33.63 -13.12 19.70
CA ASP A 28 -33.24 -11.76 20.03
C ASP A 28 -31.87 -11.44 19.36
N ASN A 29 -31.61 -10.18 19.03
CA ASN A 29 -30.45 -9.75 18.26
C ASN A 29 -29.08 -10.20 18.80
N GLU A 30 -29.02 -10.71 20.01
CA GLU A 30 -27.79 -11.19 20.67
C GLU A 30 -27.58 -12.71 20.51
N THR A 31 -28.59 -13.45 20.00
CA THR A 31 -28.60 -14.92 20.06
C THR A 31 -29.05 -15.61 18.78
N ILE A 32 -29.06 -14.92 17.65
CA ILE A 32 -29.36 -15.56 16.37
C ILE A 32 -28.25 -16.57 16.04
N PRO A 33 -28.53 -17.84 15.84
CA PRO A 33 -27.52 -18.81 15.46
C PRO A 33 -26.98 -18.52 14.06
N LEU A 34 -25.64 -18.44 13.96
CA LEU A 34 -24.91 -18.27 12.70
C LEU A 34 -24.44 -19.59 12.09
N CYS A 35 -24.76 -20.71 12.74
CA CYS A 35 -24.53 -22.06 12.24
C CYS A 35 -25.71 -22.94 12.66
N ASP A 36 -25.86 -24.09 12.00
CA ASP A 36 -26.89 -25.09 12.34
C ASP A 36 -26.76 -25.47 13.81
N THR A 37 -27.88 -25.36 14.52
CA THR A 37 -27.87 -25.39 15.97
C THR A 37 -28.99 -26.29 16.51
N GLU A 38 -28.66 -27.13 17.49
CA GLU A 38 -29.63 -27.87 18.29
C GLU A 38 -29.69 -27.25 19.68
N VAL A 39 -30.91 -27.13 20.22
CA VAL A 39 -31.17 -26.62 21.56
C VAL A 39 -31.56 -27.74 22.49
N THR A 40 -30.79 -27.96 23.53
CA THR A 40 -31.12 -28.93 24.57
C THR A 40 -31.59 -28.23 25.82
N LEU A 41 -32.81 -28.50 26.23
CA LEU A 41 -33.35 -28.13 27.52
C LEU A 41 -33.10 -29.26 28.51
N SER A 42 -32.37 -28.99 29.58
CA SER A 42 -32.09 -29.97 30.64
C SER A 42 -32.48 -29.45 32.02
N GLY A 43 -32.80 -30.35 32.93
CA GLY A 43 -33.11 -30.01 34.29
C GLY A 43 -34.59 -29.83 34.52
N ASP A 44 -35.15 -30.73 35.29
CA ASP A 44 -36.48 -30.68 35.85
C ASP A 44 -36.33 -30.80 37.37
N GLN A 45 -36.67 -29.75 38.09
CA GLN A 45 -36.50 -29.72 39.56
C GLN A 45 -37.27 -30.85 40.24
N PHE A 46 -38.43 -31.23 39.69
CA PHE A 46 -39.24 -32.31 40.25
C PHE A 46 -38.57 -33.66 39.96
N ALA A 47 -38.10 -33.90 38.75
CA ALA A 47 -37.41 -35.13 38.38
C ALA A 47 -36.08 -35.24 39.16
N LYS A 48 -35.35 -34.16 39.32
CA LYS A 48 -34.10 -34.12 40.06
C LYS A 48 -34.26 -34.48 41.55
N HIS A 49 -35.43 -34.14 42.14
CA HIS A 49 -35.77 -34.56 43.51
C HIS A 49 -35.82 -36.08 43.67
N PHE A 50 -36.16 -36.78 42.58
CA PHE A 50 -36.19 -38.25 42.51
C PHE A 50 -34.93 -38.87 41.88
N GLY A 51 -33.89 -38.09 41.72
CA GLY A 51 -32.62 -38.56 41.14
C GLY A 51 -32.69 -38.86 39.63
N ILE A 52 -33.71 -38.31 38.91
CA ILE A 52 -33.92 -38.52 37.48
C ILE A 52 -33.40 -37.28 36.74
N GLU A 53 -32.48 -37.47 35.82
CA GLU A 53 -32.08 -36.46 34.86
C GLU A 53 -32.98 -36.54 33.61
N LYS A 54 -33.57 -35.41 33.24
CA LYS A 54 -34.37 -35.27 32.03
C LYS A 54 -33.79 -34.19 31.14
N SER A 55 -33.70 -34.51 29.87
CA SER A 55 -33.37 -33.55 28.80
C SER A 55 -34.25 -33.80 27.59
N ILE A 56 -34.50 -32.75 26.85
CA ILE A 56 -35.14 -32.79 25.53
C ILE A 56 -34.35 -31.93 24.60
N THR A 57 -34.06 -32.45 23.41
CA THR A 57 -33.34 -31.74 22.37
C THR A 57 -34.28 -31.42 21.23
N SER A 58 -34.22 -30.22 20.69
CA SER A 58 -34.97 -29.80 19.52
C SER A 58 -34.49 -30.51 18.24
N ASP A 59 -35.29 -30.44 17.20
CA ASP A 59 -34.77 -30.64 15.84
C ASP A 59 -33.70 -29.58 15.54
N THR A 60 -32.83 -29.86 14.56
CA THR A 60 -31.79 -28.94 14.13
C THR A 60 -32.41 -27.69 13.51
N TYR A 61 -32.11 -26.53 14.07
CA TYR A 61 -32.40 -25.24 13.46
C TYR A 61 -31.36 -24.97 12.39
N GLN A 62 -31.80 -24.83 11.13
CA GLN A 62 -30.94 -24.47 10.02
C GLN A 62 -30.70 -22.96 10.02
N ALA A 63 -29.45 -22.58 10.12
CA ALA A 63 -29.06 -21.17 10.16
C ALA A 63 -29.23 -20.54 8.77
N VAL A 64 -29.78 -19.34 8.73
CA VAL A 64 -29.93 -18.52 7.54
C VAL A 64 -29.31 -17.14 7.68
N ALA A 65 -29.03 -16.73 8.93
CA ALA A 65 -28.44 -15.44 9.25
C ALA A 65 -26.95 -15.40 8.82
N VAL A 66 -26.56 -14.29 8.23
CA VAL A 66 -25.19 -14.03 7.76
C VAL A 66 -24.55 -12.93 8.63
N GLU A 67 -23.28 -13.10 8.95
CA GLU A 67 -22.44 -12.11 9.57
C GLU A 67 -21.13 -12.00 8.79
N VAL A 68 -20.57 -10.79 8.64
CA VAL A 68 -19.34 -10.54 7.89
C VAL A 68 -18.41 -9.64 8.67
N HIS A 69 -17.14 -10.03 8.69
CA HIS A 69 -15.99 -9.23 9.13
C HIS A 69 -15.01 -9.06 8.00
N VAL A 70 -14.26 -7.98 7.99
CA VAL A 70 -13.33 -7.65 6.90
C VAL A 70 -11.97 -7.28 7.46
N ASP A 71 -10.94 -7.61 6.69
CA ASP A 71 -9.56 -7.24 6.96
C ASP A 71 -8.89 -6.75 5.68
N THR A 72 -7.79 -6.01 5.85
CA THR A 72 -7.01 -5.45 4.74
C THR A 72 -5.54 -5.67 4.93
N THR A 73 -4.87 -6.02 3.82
CA THR A 73 -3.42 -6.09 3.77
C THR A 73 -2.91 -5.16 2.67
N PHE A 74 -1.95 -4.31 3.02
CA PHE A 74 -1.32 -3.39 2.07
C PHE A 74 -0.08 -4.01 1.47
N ILE A 75 -0.04 -4.11 0.14
CA ILE A 75 1.17 -4.47 -0.60
C ILE A 75 1.90 -3.16 -0.91
N MET A 76 2.90 -2.84 -0.07
CA MET A 76 3.61 -1.56 -0.12
C MET A 76 4.87 -1.68 -0.98
N ASP A 77 4.74 -1.57 -2.31
CA ASP A 77 5.90 -1.56 -3.20
C ASP A 77 6.68 -0.24 -3.21
N ASN A 78 6.09 0.87 -2.76
CA ASN A 78 6.63 2.22 -2.92
C ASN A 78 6.75 3.05 -1.62
N ALA A 79 6.62 2.44 -0.46
CA ALA A 79 6.47 3.16 0.82
C ALA A 79 7.75 3.81 1.36
N GLU A 80 8.90 3.65 0.72
CA GLU A 80 10.17 3.85 1.43
C GLU A 80 10.75 5.25 1.41
N ASN A 81 10.26 6.19 0.62
CA ASN A 81 11.05 7.41 0.39
C ASN A 81 10.48 8.74 0.92
N MET A 82 9.22 8.84 1.15
CA MET A 82 8.67 9.95 1.91
C MET A 82 7.74 9.39 2.97
N THR A 83 8.13 9.56 4.21
CA THR A 83 7.18 9.42 5.31
C THR A 83 6.01 10.33 4.99
N ALA A 84 4.86 9.73 4.71
CA ALA A 84 3.62 10.46 4.73
C ALA A 84 3.58 11.14 6.10
N GLY A 85 3.68 12.46 6.13
CA GLY A 85 3.36 13.18 7.35
C GLY A 85 1.99 12.65 7.76
N ASP A 86 1.83 12.29 9.01
CA ASP A 86 0.58 11.91 9.66
C ASP A 86 0.07 10.46 9.52
N GLY A 87 0.68 9.58 8.75
CA GLY A 87 0.31 8.14 8.70
C GLY A 87 -1.07 7.81 8.12
N GLU A 88 -1.85 8.81 7.70
CA GLU A 88 -3.22 8.65 7.23
C GLU A 88 -3.31 8.42 5.71
N TYR A 89 -2.34 8.93 4.94
CA TYR A 89 -2.34 8.84 3.47
C TYR A 89 -1.32 7.85 2.94
N ILE A 90 -1.73 7.08 1.93
CA ILE A 90 -0.91 6.07 1.27
C ILE A 90 -0.37 6.62 -0.05
N SER A 91 0.87 6.29 -0.39
CA SER A 91 1.49 6.68 -1.66
C SER A 91 1.01 5.78 -2.79
N ALA A 92 0.55 6.37 -3.91
CA ALA A 92 0.20 5.64 -5.13
C ALA A 92 1.44 5.29 -5.98
N PRO A 93 1.40 4.19 -6.77
CA PRO A 93 0.35 3.19 -6.80
C PRO A 93 0.33 2.36 -5.52
N ALA A 94 -0.85 2.05 -4.98
CA ALA A 94 -1.02 1.26 -3.77
C ALA A 94 -1.94 0.09 -4.05
N THR A 95 -1.45 -1.13 -3.92
CA THR A 95 -2.26 -2.33 -4.01
C THR A 95 -2.70 -2.74 -2.62
N VAL A 96 -4.01 -2.93 -2.46
CA VAL A 96 -4.64 -3.34 -1.21
C VAL A 96 -5.39 -4.64 -1.47
N THR A 97 -5.10 -5.65 -0.67
CA THR A 97 -5.86 -6.88 -0.59
C THR A 97 -6.96 -6.71 0.43
N PHE A 98 -8.20 -6.91 0.01
CA PHE A 98 -9.39 -6.90 0.87
C PHE A 98 -9.90 -8.32 1.02
N ARG A 99 -10.15 -8.74 2.25
CA ARG A 99 -10.68 -10.06 2.54
C ARG A 99 -11.90 -9.98 3.44
N ALA A 100 -12.96 -10.72 3.06
CA ALA A 100 -14.16 -10.87 3.85
C ALA A 100 -14.19 -12.25 4.51
N TYR A 101 -14.55 -12.27 5.77
CA TYR A 101 -14.74 -13.46 6.57
C TYR A 101 -16.21 -13.53 6.96
N ALA A 102 -16.88 -14.61 6.61
CA ALA A 102 -18.28 -14.81 6.95
C ALA A 102 -18.53 -16.20 7.52
N ASN A 103 -19.72 -16.44 8.04
CA ASN A 103 -20.09 -17.70 8.69
C ASN A 103 -20.41 -18.79 7.66
N ASP A 104 -19.37 -19.46 7.18
CA ASP A 104 -19.48 -20.65 6.32
C ASP A 104 -20.13 -21.84 7.09
N PRO A 105 -21.00 -22.66 6.46
CA PRO A 105 -21.40 -22.66 5.04
C PRO A 105 -22.66 -21.84 4.71
N VAL A 106 -23.15 -21.03 5.61
CA VAL A 106 -24.39 -20.24 5.41
C VAL A 106 -24.16 -19.09 4.44
N ALA A 107 -23.04 -18.37 4.63
CA ALA A 107 -22.61 -17.28 3.76
C ALA A 107 -21.93 -17.86 2.51
N THR A 108 -22.43 -17.53 1.31
CA THR A 108 -21.95 -18.13 0.05
C THR A 108 -21.72 -17.14 -1.07
N LEU A 109 -22.34 -15.96 -1.04
CA LEU A 109 -22.23 -14.95 -2.08
C LEU A 109 -21.55 -13.71 -1.52
N TYR A 110 -20.39 -13.37 -2.07
CA TYR A 110 -19.59 -12.22 -1.67
C TYR A 110 -19.64 -11.16 -2.76
N THR A 111 -19.78 -9.90 -2.37
CA THR A 111 -19.72 -8.75 -3.27
C THR A 111 -18.97 -7.61 -2.62
N TRP A 112 -17.86 -7.20 -3.23
CA TRP A 112 -17.11 -6.02 -2.85
C TRP A 112 -17.47 -4.85 -3.76
N LYS A 113 -17.66 -3.68 -3.16
CA LYS A 113 -17.83 -2.41 -3.86
C LYS A 113 -16.79 -1.43 -3.38
N ILE A 114 -16.05 -0.83 -4.33
CA ILE A 114 -15.09 0.23 -4.06
C ILE A 114 -15.56 1.49 -4.79
N TYR A 115 -15.65 2.59 -4.07
CA TYR A 115 -16.13 3.88 -4.60
C TYR A 115 -15.35 5.04 -3.97
N ARG A 116 -15.46 6.23 -4.58
CA ARG A 116 -14.90 7.45 -4.02
C ARG A 116 -15.79 7.96 -2.89
N SER A 117 -15.20 8.27 -1.75
CA SER A 117 -15.93 8.72 -0.55
C SER A 117 -16.60 10.09 -0.74
N ASP A 118 -16.09 10.92 -1.66
CA ASP A 118 -16.65 12.24 -2.01
C ASP A 118 -17.80 12.16 -3.02
N GLN A 119 -18.11 10.99 -3.54
CA GLN A 119 -19.17 10.79 -4.53
C GLN A 119 -20.51 10.55 -3.85
N GLU A 120 -21.50 11.36 -4.16
CA GLU A 120 -22.89 11.14 -3.74
C GLU A 120 -23.41 9.82 -4.34
N ASN A 121 -23.98 8.95 -3.51
CA ASN A 121 -24.44 7.60 -3.89
C ASN A 121 -23.31 6.68 -4.44
N GLY A 122 -22.10 6.79 -3.93
CA GLY A 122 -20.94 6.00 -4.37
C GLY A 122 -21.17 4.49 -4.30
N ILE A 123 -21.88 4.00 -3.28
CA ILE A 123 -22.23 2.59 -3.12
C ILE A 123 -23.16 2.05 -4.23
N GLU A 124 -24.01 2.91 -4.79
CA GLU A 124 -24.91 2.56 -5.91
C GLU A 124 -24.20 2.64 -7.26
N ASN A 125 -23.18 3.51 -7.35
CA ASN A 125 -22.36 3.70 -8.54
C ASN A 125 -20.87 3.48 -8.22
N PRO A 126 -20.47 2.25 -7.87
CA PRO A 126 -19.09 1.98 -7.49
C PRO A 126 -18.14 2.13 -8.69
N LEU A 127 -16.87 2.43 -8.40
CA LEU A 127 -15.80 2.39 -9.41
C LEU A 127 -15.60 0.98 -9.93
N VAL A 128 -15.69 0.00 -9.01
CA VAL A 128 -15.57 -1.44 -9.32
C VAL A 128 -16.45 -2.24 -8.39
N GLU A 129 -16.92 -3.38 -8.91
CA GLU A 129 -17.62 -4.42 -8.16
C GLU A 129 -16.92 -5.75 -8.42
N TYR A 130 -16.57 -6.46 -7.34
CA TYR A 130 -15.99 -7.80 -7.40
C TYR A 130 -16.86 -8.80 -6.67
N ARG A 131 -16.83 -10.06 -7.11
CA ARG A 131 -17.62 -11.15 -6.53
C ARG A 131 -16.71 -12.28 -6.11
N ASP A 132 -15.92 -12.02 -5.08
CA ASP A 132 -14.99 -12.98 -4.50
C ASP A 132 -14.86 -12.72 -2.99
N GLU A 133 -14.37 -13.70 -2.26
CA GLU A 133 -14.07 -13.61 -0.83
C GLU A 133 -12.87 -12.68 -0.58
N GLU A 134 -11.86 -12.75 -1.45
CA GLU A 134 -10.65 -11.95 -1.41
C GLU A 134 -10.41 -11.28 -2.76
N ILE A 135 -10.09 -9.99 -2.73
CA ILE A 135 -9.84 -9.19 -3.92
C ILE A 135 -8.61 -8.30 -3.75
N ASP A 136 -7.92 -8.04 -4.85
CA ASP A 136 -6.85 -7.04 -4.93
C ASP A 136 -7.32 -5.84 -5.75
N TYR A 137 -7.07 -4.64 -5.25
CA TYR A 137 -7.31 -3.41 -5.98
C TYR A 137 -6.12 -2.45 -5.88
N THR A 138 -5.70 -1.90 -7.04
CA THR A 138 -4.60 -0.94 -7.10
C THR A 138 -5.13 0.47 -7.29
N PHE A 139 -4.91 1.31 -6.30
CA PHE A 139 -5.24 2.73 -6.32
C PHE A 139 -4.14 3.51 -7.01
N THR A 140 -4.46 4.19 -8.11
CA THR A 140 -3.52 4.99 -8.90
C THR A 140 -3.81 6.49 -8.87
N GLU A 141 -5.02 6.89 -8.48
CA GLU A 141 -5.43 8.29 -8.42
C GLU A 141 -5.52 8.77 -6.97
N LYS A 142 -5.18 10.04 -6.74
CA LYS A 142 -5.36 10.67 -5.43
C LYS A 142 -6.83 10.74 -5.04
N GLY A 143 -7.12 10.67 -3.77
CA GLY A 143 -8.47 10.84 -3.23
C GLY A 143 -8.78 9.90 -2.09
N ASP A 144 -9.99 10.05 -1.57
CA ASP A 144 -10.54 9.23 -0.50
C ASP A 144 -11.48 8.19 -1.10
N TYR A 145 -11.29 6.95 -0.70
CA TYR A 145 -12.04 5.80 -1.20
C TYR A 145 -12.65 5.04 -0.04
N THR A 146 -13.78 4.41 -0.32
CA THR A 146 -14.45 3.50 0.62
C THR A 146 -14.64 2.14 -0.04
N ALA A 147 -14.28 1.10 0.68
CA ALA A 147 -14.56 -0.30 0.31
C ALA A 147 -15.55 -0.90 1.30
N VAL A 148 -16.54 -1.64 0.78
CA VAL A 148 -17.57 -2.32 1.57
C VAL A 148 -17.80 -3.72 0.98
N ALA A 149 -17.86 -4.72 1.85
CA ALA A 149 -18.29 -6.07 1.49
C ALA A 149 -19.75 -6.29 1.85
N THR A 150 -20.51 -6.88 0.95
CA THR A 150 -21.83 -7.42 1.21
C THR A 150 -21.77 -8.94 1.01
N VAL A 151 -22.22 -9.68 1.99
CA VAL A 151 -22.24 -11.14 1.93
C VAL A 151 -23.68 -11.63 2.15
N SER A 152 -24.10 -12.59 1.38
CA SER A 152 -25.44 -13.16 1.52
C SER A 152 -25.44 -14.70 1.49
N ASN A 153 -26.54 -15.27 1.96
CA ASN A 153 -26.81 -16.69 1.80
C ASN A 153 -27.14 -17.06 0.33
N ALA A 154 -27.21 -18.35 0.02
CA ALA A 154 -27.41 -18.84 -1.34
C ALA A 154 -28.73 -18.36 -2.00
N THR A 155 -29.75 -18.02 -1.22
CA THR A 155 -31.04 -17.50 -1.74
C THR A 155 -31.02 -15.99 -1.93
N GLY A 156 -30.04 -15.27 -1.32
CA GLY A 156 -30.01 -13.82 -1.31
C GLY A 156 -31.05 -13.16 -0.40
N GLU A 157 -31.78 -13.94 0.41
CA GLU A 157 -32.82 -13.41 1.31
C GLU A 157 -32.23 -12.82 2.61
N CYS A 158 -31.08 -13.33 3.02
CA CYS A 158 -30.35 -12.82 4.19
C CYS A 158 -29.00 -12.29 3.74
N GLU A 159 -28.73 -11.04 4.04
CA GLU A 159 -27.46 -10.37 3.73
C GLU A 159 -26.90 -9.64 4.96
N ALA A 160 -25.59 -9.52 4.98
CA ALA A 160 -24.85 -8.71 5.94
C ALA A 160 -23.90 -7.76 5.18
N VAL A 161 -23.77 -6.56 5.68
CA VAL A 161 -22.87 -5.53 5.14
C VAL A 161 -21.76 -5.29 6.16
N SER A 162 -20.51 -5.29 5.71
CA SER A 162 -19.36 -5.04 6.56
C SER A 162 -19.29 -3.58 7.04
N ASN A 163 -18.44 -3.33 8.03
CA ASN A 163 -17.99 -1.97 8.28
C ASN A 163 -17.26 -1.43 7.03
N SER A 164 -17.34 -0.14 6.81
CA SER A 164 -16.62 0.53 5.73
C SER A 164 -15.12 0.60 6.02
N ILE A 165 -14.32 0.36 4.99
CA ILE A 165 -12.88 0.51 5.01
C ILE A 165 -12.53 1.77 4.25
N GLU A 166 -11.87 2.73 4.91
CA GLU A 166 -11.44 3.98 4.30
C GLU A 166 -9.99 3.89 3.84
N ILE A 167 -9.74 4.26 2.58
CA ILE A 167 -8.41 4.31 1.95
C ILE A 167 -8.18 5.72 1.43
N LYS A 168 -7.09 6.36 1.85
CA LYS A 168 -6.74 7.73 1.45
C LYS A 168 -5.44 7.73 0.66
N ILE A 169 -5.52 8.15 -0.60
CA ILE A 169 -4.38 8.22 -1.52
C ILE A 169 -3.85 9.64 -1.61
N ALA A 170 -2.56 9.78 -1.33
CA ALA A 170 -1.87 11.06 -1.27
C ALA A 170 -1.70 11.73 -2.63
N GLU A 171 -1.56 13.06 -2.60
CA GLU A 171 -1.05 13.85 -3.73
C GLU A 171 0.40 13.50 -4.05
N SER A 172 0.81 13.77 -5.28
CA SER A 172 2.17 13.50 -5.72
C SER A 172 3.16 14.57 -5.27
N GLU A 173 4.40 14.14 -5.02
CA GLU A 173 5.52 15.02 -4.77
C GLU A 173 6.81 14.44 -5.36
N LEU A 174 7.68 15.31 -5.87
CA LEU A 174 8.99 14.92 -6.40
C LEU A 174 10.04 15.96 -6.02
N GLN A 175 11.03 15.54 -5.24
CA GLN A 175 12.20 16.34 -4.87
C GLN A 175 13.46 15.69 -5.42
N ILE A 176 14.31 16.48 -6.07
CA ILE A 176 15.49 15.99 -6.77
C ILE A 176 16.74 16.59 -6.11
N PRO A 177 17.67 15.76 -5.60
CA PRO A 177 18.91 16.25 -5.02
C PRO A 177 19.83 16.83 -6.11
N ASN A 178 20.68 17.79 -5.75
CA ASN A 178 21.61 18.43 -6.65
C ASN A 178 23.05 17.90 -6.54
N ALA A 179 23.32 17.04 -5.56
CA ALA A 179 24.63 16.44 -5.33
C ALA A 179 24.53 15.14 -4.53
N PHE A 180 25.52 14.27 -4.72
CA PHE A 180 25.73 13.09 -3.87
C PHE A 180 27.21 12.72 -3.83
N SER A 181 27.61 11.88 -2.85
CA SER A 181 29.01 11.59 -2.55
C SER A 181 29.31 10.08 -2.45
N PRO A 182 29.23 9.34 -3.58
CA PRO A 182 29.32 7.89 -3.56
C PRO A 182 30.67 7.38 -3.04
N GLY A 183 30.60 6.42 -2.09
CA GLY A 183 31.78 5.76 -1.51
C GLY A 183 32.63 6.64 -0.62
N THR A 184 32.11 7.77 -0.14
CA THR A 184 32.83 8.70 0.77
C THR A 184 32.42 8.47 2.22
N THR A 185 31.11 8.35 2.46
CA THR A 185 30.52 8.12 3.78
C THR A 185 29.51 6.99 3.64
N PRO A 186 29.88 5.73 3.95
CA PRO A 186 28.98 4.59 3.74
C PRO A 186 27.61 4.79 4.38
N GLY A 187 26.54 4.66 3.56
CA GLY A 187 25.15 4.80 3.98
C GLY A 187 24.61 6.24 4.01
N ILE A 188 25.42 7.24 3.69
CA ILE A 188 24.98 8.65 3.65
C ILE A 188 25.32 9.26 2.30
N ASN A 189 24.29 9.69 1.54
CA ASN A 189 24.44 10.31 0.22
C ASN A 189 25.28 9.49 -0.79
N ASP A 190 25.28 8.17 -0.67
CA ASP A 190 26.05 7.28 -1.54
C ASP A 190 25.40 7.10 -2.91
N GLU A 191 24.11 7.44 -3.04
CA GLU A 191 23.34 7.33 -4.27
C GLU A 191 22.61 8.62 -4.60
N PHE A 192 22.51 8.93 -5.89
CA PHE A 192 21.53 9.89 -6.36
C PHE A 192 20.17 9.23 -6.35
N ARG A 193 19.34 9.59 -5.39
CA ARG A 193 17.97 9.07 -5.22
C ARG A 193 17.02 10.24 -5.07
N VAL A 194 15.93 10.22 -5.83
CA VAL A 194 14.87 11.22 -5.68
C VAL A 194 14.05 10.93 -4.42
N ALA A 195 13.57 11.97 -3.75
CA ALA A 195 12.51 11.83 -2.77
C ALA A 195 11.17 12.03 -3.47
N TYR A 196 10.25 11.10 -3.28
CA TYR A 196 8.99 11.09 -4.01
C TYR A 196 7.82 10.59 -3.18
N LYS A 197 6.63 10.94 -3.61
CA LYS A 197 5.36 10.46 -3.07
C LYS A 197 4.36 10.33 -4.21
N SER A 198 3.59 9.26 -4.25
CA SER A 198 2.47 9.05 -5.18
C SER A 198 2.82 9.28 -6.66
N LEU A 199 3.93 8.75 -7.14
CA LEU A 199 4.28 8.73 -8.56
C LEU A 199 3.77 7.45 -9.21
N VAL A 200 2.87 7.58 -10.17
CA VAL A 200 2.25 6.45 -10.91
C VAL A 200 3.17 5.97 -12.04
N THR A 201 3.86 6.90 -12.70
CA THR A 201 4.88 6.57 -13.68
C THR A 201 6.16 7.33 -13.38
N TYR A 202 7.30 6.73 -13.69
CA TYR A 202 8.61 7.34 -13.49
C TYR A 202 9.60 6.82 -14.50
N LYS A 203 10.37 7.73 -15.08
CA LYS A 203 11.54 7.42 -15.92
C LYS A 203 12.62 8.43 -15.58
N CYS A 204 13.84 7.95 -15.36
CA CYS A 204 15.01 8.77 -15.08
C CYS A 204 16.17 8.36 -15.96
N TRP A 205 16.81 9.32 -16.58
CA TRP A 205 18.06 9.14 -17.31
C TRP A 205 19.11 10.10 -16.73
N ILE A 206 20.35 9.61 -16.67
CA ILE A 206 21.50 10.40 -16.27
C ILE A 206 22.56 10.28 -17.34
N PHE A 207 23.10 11.42 -17.76
CA PHE A 207 24.09 11.55 -18.83
C PHE A 207 25.34 12.26 -18.34
N ASN A 208 26.48 11.97 -18.99
CA ASN A 208 27.66 12.77 -18.85
C ASN A 208 27.61 13.99 -19.80
N ARG A 209 28.64 14.89 -19.73
CA ARG A 209 28.72 16.09 -20.57
C ARG A 209 28.78 15.83 -22.09
N TRP A 210 29.03 14.59 -22.51
CA TRP A 210 29.10 14.20 -23.91
C TRP A 210 27.82 13.49 -24.39
N GLY A 211 26.76 13.50 -23.59
CA GLY A 211 25.50 12.83 -23.91
C GLY A 211 25.51 11.31 -23.72
N VAL A 212 26.59 10.74 -23.16
CA VAL A 212 26.64 9.30 -22.93
C VAL A 212 25.79 8.95 -21.70
N GLN A 213 24.84 8.06 -21.87
CA GLN A 213 23.98 7.59 -20.77
C GLN A 213 24.81 6.85 -19.70
N MET A 214 24.71 7.30 -18.47
CA MET A 214 25.38 6.71 -17.30
C MET A 214 24.44 5.80 -16.54
N PHE A 215 23.16 6.19 -16.38
CA PHE A 215 22.15 5.49 -15.63
C PHE A 215 20.78 5.66 -16.27
N HIS A 216 19.89 4.68 -16.07
CA HIS A 216 18.48 4.74 -16.42
C HIS A 216 17.70 3.88 -15.44
N SER A 217 16.56 4.38 -14.98
CA SER A 217 15.62 3.63 -14.18
C SER A 217 14.18 4.04 -14.49
N THR A 218 13.28 3.08 -14.35
CA THR A 218 11.83 3.30 -14.37
C THR A 218 11.20 3.16 -12.98
N TYR A 219 12.03 2.96 -11.97
CA TYR A 219 11.61 2.77 -10.59
C TYR A 219 12.17 3.90 -9.70
N PRO A 220 11.32 4.74 -9.08
CA PRO A 220 11.79 5.94 -8.39
C PRO A 220 12.60 5.64 -7.12
N ALA A 221 12.43 4.46 -6.49
CA ALA A 221 13.23 4.06 -5.35
C ALA A 221 14.64 3.61 -5.73
N GLU A 222 14.89 3.31 -7.01
CA GLU A 222 16.22 2.94 -7.49
C GLU A 222 17.12 4.16 -7.63
N GLY A 223 18.18 4.22 -6.83
CA GLY A 223 19.21 5.27 -6.87
C GLY A 223 20.37 4.91 -7.79
N TRP A 224 21.06 5.94 -8.31
CA TRP A 224 22.32 5.75 -9.02
C TRP A 224 23.50 5.84 -8.05
N ASP A 225 24.28 4.78 -7.95
CA ASP A 225 25.45 4.65 -7.06
C ASP A 225 26.73 5.34 -7.61
N GLY A 226 26.62 6.09 -8.69
CA GLY A 226 27.77 6.77 -9.31
C GLY A 226 28.70 5.83 -10.07
N LYS A 227 28.22 4.64 -10.46
CA LYS A 227 29.02 3.69 -11.25
C LYS A 227 28.49 3.52 -12.66
N LYS A 228 29.40 3.16 -13.57
CA LYS A 228 29.13 2.67 -14.92
C LYS A 228 29.99 1.42 -15.14
N GLY A 229 29.33 0.29 -15.45
CA GLY A 229 30.03 -0.99 -15.61
C GLY A 229 30.81 -1.44 -14.37
N GLY A 230 30.27 -1.21 -13.17
CA GLY A 230 30.87 -1.60 -11.89
C GLY A 230 32.01 -0.70 -11.39
N LYS A 231 32.39 0.35 -12.15
CA LYS A 231 33.45 1.29 -11.76
C LYS A 231 32.86 2.68 -11.49
N TYR A 232 33.32 3.33 -10.45
CA TYR A 232 32.92 4.70 -10.16
C TYR A 232 33.31 5.63 -11.31
N VAL A 233 32.38 6.48 -11.72
CA VAL A 233 32.64 7.52 -12.72
C VAL A 233 33.45 8.67 -12.11
N ALA A 234 34.01 9.55 -12.94
CA ALA A 234 34.78 10.69 -12.48
C ALA A 234 33.92 11.67 -11.65
N PRO A 235 34.47 12.32 -10.61
CA PRO A 235 33.81 13.43 -9.95
C PRO A 235 33.52 14.57 -10.93
N GLY A 236 32.42 15.27 -10.72
CA GLY A 236 32.03 16.41 -11.55
C GLY A 236 30.54 16.45 -11.83
N VAL A 237 30.15 17.19 -12.87
CA VAL A 237 28.77 17.46 -13.22
C VAL A 237 28.25 16.39 -14.20
N TYR A 238 27.06 15.89 -13.90
CA TYR A 238 26.23 15.01 -14.73
C TYR A 238 24.86 15.64 -14.90
N PHE A 239 24.10 15.18 -15.86
CA PHE A 239 22.81 15.76 -16.22
C PHE A 239 21.73 14.71 -16.11
N TYR A 240 20.60 15.08 -15.51
CA TYR A 240 19.44 14.20 -15.42
C TYR A 240 18.29 14.71 -16.25
N VAL A 241 17.49 13.76 -16.74
CA VAL A 241 16.14 13.99 -17.27
C VAL A 241 15.20 13.04 -16.54
N ILE A 242 14.14 13.59 -15.99
CA ILE A 242 13.11 12.83 -15.29
C ILE A 242 11.76 13.16 -15.92
N ASP A 243 11.04 12.10 -16.30
CA ASP A 243 9.65 12.15 -16.71
C ASP A 243 8.82 11.30 -15.75
N ALA A 244 7.84 11.90 -15.10
CA ALA A 244 6.99 11.24 -14.13
C ALA A 244 5.58 11.81 -14.15
N VAL A 245 4.61 10.98 -13.73
CA VAL A 245 3.22 11.38 -13.58
C VAL A 245 2.76 11.00 -12.19
N GLY A 246 2.19 11.96 -11.49
CA GLY A 246 1.63 11.79 -10.16
C GLY A 246 0.22 11.21 -10.15
N SER A 247 -0.22 10.73 -8.99
CA SER A 247 -1.60 10.28 -8.72
C SER A 247 -2.66 11.37 -8.93
N ASP A 248 -2.26 12.61 -8.84
CA ASP A 248 -3.05 13.82 -9.08
C ASP A 248 -3.03 14.29 -10.54
N GLY A 249 -2.38 13.51 -11.44
CA GLY A 249 -2.23 13.83 -12.84
C GLY A 249 -1.16 14.89 -13.15
N ILE A 250 -0.42 15.37 -12.14
CA ILE A 250 0.68 16.32 -12.34
C ILE A 250 1.80 15.62 -13.12
N LYS A 251 2.26 16.28 -14.20
CA LYS A 251 3.38 15.82 -15.02
C LYS A 251 4.67 16.50 -14.60
N TYR A 252 5.67 15.72 -14.24
CA TYR A 252 6.99 16.17 -13.83
C TYR A 252 8.00 15.95 -14.97
N ASN A 253 8.18 16.95 -15.82
CA ASN A 253 9.24 16.96 -16.84
C ASN A 253 10.40 17.78 -16.28
N LYS A 254 11.35 17.14 -15.58
CA LYS A 254 12.45 17.81 -14.89
C LYS A 254 13.77 17.50 -15.58
N LYS A 255 14.52 18.56 -15.84
CA LYS A 255 15.89 18.50 -16.39
C LYS A 255 16.80 19.32 -15.50
N GLY A 256 18.01 18.84 -15.25
CA GLY A 256 18.96 19.53 -14.39
C GLY A 256 20.32 18.87 -14.31
N SER A 257 21.14 19.37 -13.40
CA SER A 257 22.48 18.87 -13.16
C SER A 257 22.64 18.27 -11.76
N ILE A 258 23.52 17.28 -11.66
CA ILE A 258 23.91 16.60 -10.43
C ILE A 258 25.43 16.72 -10.27
N ASN A 259 25.88 17.01 -9.06
CA ASN A 259 27.31 17.04 -8.73
C ASN A 259 27.70 15.74 -8.01
N ILE A 260 28.65 15.01 -8.58
CA ILE A 260 29.31 13.90 -7.88
C ILE A 260 30.48 14.47 -7.08
N LEU A 261 30.33 14.43 -5.75
CA LEU A 261 31.33 14.90 -4.79
C LEU A 261 32.15 13.71 -4.30
N ARG A 262 33.35 13.52 -4.84
CA ARG A 262 34.33 12.54 -4.33
C ARG A 262 35.66 13.21 -4.13
N PRO A 263 36.34 12.98 -2.99
CA PRO A 263 37.70 13.46 -2.84
C PRO A 263 38.55 12.83 -3.95
N LYS A 264 39.30 13.62 -4.66
CA LYS A 264 40.38 13.07 -5.47
C LYS A 264 41.25 12.26 -4.50
N LYS A 265 41.57 11.00 -4.83
CA LYS A 265 42.72 10.34 -4.27
C LYS A 265 43.87 11.24 -4.63
N ILE A 266 44.44 11.92 -3.64
CA ILE A 266 45.71 12.56 -3.77
C ILE A 266 46.66 11.38 -3.91
N ASP A 267 47.14 11.11 -5.12
CA ASP A 267 48.24 10.20 -5.29
C ASP A 267 49.36 10.75 -4.40
N ASP A 268 49.92 9.89 -3.53
CA ASP A 268 50.96 10.25 -2.55
C ASP A 268 52.18 10.94 -3.17
N GLU A 269 52.29 11.00 -4.49
CA GLU A 269 53.32 11.72 -5.24
C GLU A 269 53.12 13.24 -5.31
N ILE A 270 51.89 13.75 -5.19
CA ILE A 270 51.64 15.23 -5.29
C ILE A 270 51.93 15.93 -3.95
N ILE A 271 51.87 15.23 -2.84
CA ILE A 271 52.25 15.76 -1.53
C ILE A 271 53.74 16.13 -1.46
N LYS A 272 54.55 15.52 -2.34
CA LYS A 272 56.00 15.81 -2.41
C LYS A 272 56.37 17.09 -3.14
N LEU A 273 55.46 17.77 -3.80
CA LEU A 273 55.78 18.94 -4.69
C LEU A 273 55.18 20.27 -4.24
N GLY A 274 54.67 20.43 -3.03
CA GLY A 274 54.38 21.74 -2.42
C GLY A 274 53.47 22.67 -3.23
N GLY A 275 52.61 22.14 -4.07
CA GLY A 275 51.71 22.92 -4.92
C GLY A 275 50.31 23.05 -4.32
N SER A 276 49.88 24.27 -4.09
CA SER A 276 48.52 24.68 -3.70
C SER A 276 47.51 24.21 -4.77
N THR A 277 46.57 23.37 -4.36
CA THR A 277 45.55 22.79 -5.24
C THR A 277 44.25 23.56 -5.21
N ASP A 278 43.84 24.11 -6.34
CA ASP A 278 42.57 23.88 -7.03
C ASP A 278 41.25 24.40 -6.43
N GLU A 279 41.22 25.58 -5.84
CA GLU A 279 39.98 26.37 -5.73
C GLU A 279 39.46 26.85 -7.09
N VAL A 280 40.31 26.89 -8.11
CA VAL A 280 40.00 27.48 -9.43
C VAL A 280 39.20 26.53 -10.35
N LYS A 281 39.29 25.19 -10.17
CA LYS A 281 38.57 24.23 -11.03
C LYS A 281 37.15 23.95 -10.58
N SER A 282 36.87 24.16 -9.30
CA SER A 282 35.50 24.02 -8.76
C SER A 282 34.55 25.11 -9.27
N GLN A 283 35.05 26.35 -9.37
CA GLN A 283 34.25 27.47 -9.90
C GLN A 283 33.98 27.38 -11.40
N LYS A 284 34.87 26.76 -12.19
CA LYS A 284 34.65 26.60 -13.64
C LYS A 284 33.56 25.59 -13.97
N ALA A 285 33.30 24.60 -13.09
CA ALA A 285 32.21 23.62 -13.27
C ALA A 285 30.84 24.21 -12.94
N GLN A 286 30.74 25.24 -12.11
CA GLN A 286 29.50 25.91 -11.74
C GLN A 286 29.00 26.91 -12.78
N ASN A 287 29.85 27.36 -13.73
CA ASN A 287 29.53 28.37 -14.72
C ASN A 287 29.41 27.83 -16.16
N MET A 288 29.14 26.54 -16.37
CA MET A 288 28.82 26.03 -17.70
C MET A 288 27.51 26.63 -18.17
N ALA A 289 27.53 27.38 -19.26
CA ALA A 289 26.35 27.94 -19.87
C ALA A 289 25.40 26.82 -20.35
N PHE A 290 24.08 27.11 -20.38
CA PHE A 290 23.03 26.19 -20.79
C PHE A 290 23.25 25.63 -22.22
N ASP A 291 23.97 26.37 -23.07
CA ASP A 291 24.30 25.98 -24.46
C ASP A 291 25.29 24.80 -24.54
N ASP A 292 26.09 24.56 -23.49
CA ASP A 292 26.96 23.38 -23.42
C ASP A 292 26.24 22.07 -23.08
N LEU A 293 24.93 22.15 -22.82
CA LEU A 293 24.08 21.02 -22.47
C LEU A 293 23.38 20.38 -23.66
N ALA A 294 23.43 20.99 -24.85
CA ALA A 294 22.71 20.56 -26.03
C ALA A 294 22.85 19.06 -26.34
N PRO A 295 24.04 18.42 -26.24
CA PRO A 295 24.17 16.99 -26.53
C PRO A 295 23.44 16.09 -25.53
N ALA A 296 23.40 16.49 -24.23
CA ALA A 296 22.71 15.71 -23.21
C ALA A 296 21.19 15.81 -23.35
N TYR A 297 20.69 16.99 -23.73
CA TYR A 297 19.28 17.19 -24.01
C TYR A 297 18.81 16.47 -25.30
N GLN A 298 19.63 16.46 -26.34
CA GLN A 298 19.33 15.77 -27.59
C GLN A 298 19.24 14.25 -27.39
N ALA A 299 20.21 13.66 -26.65
CA ALA A 299 20.16 12.25 -26.30
C ALA A 299 18.95 11.89 -25.44
N ALA A 300 18.46 12.82 -24.60
CA ALA A 300 17.25 12.64 -23.82
C ALA A 300 15.99 12.71 -24.66
N GLU A 301 15.91 13.61 -25.65
CA GLU A 301 14.77 13.71 -26.58
C GLU A 301 14.63 12.45 -27.45
N GLU A 302 15.75 11.88 -27.90
CA GLU A 302 15.77 10.61 -28.62
C GLU A 302 15.26 9.44 -27.77
N ALA A 303 15.59 9.41 -26.45
CA ALA A 303 15.10 8.40 -25.52
C ALA A 303 13.60 8.52 -25.16
N PHE A 304 12.96 9.66 -25.49
CA PHE A 304 11.51 9.85 -25.30
C PHE A 304 10.66 9.33 -26.48
N GLN A 305 11.28 8.97 -27.61
CA GLN A 305 10.58 8.52 -28.82
C GLN A 305 10.46 6.99 -28.91
N ASP A 306 11.15 6.25 -28.02
CA ASP A 306 11.07 4.80 -27.84
C ASP A 306 10.21 4.45 -26.58
#